data_e07a24a7c92e145dfc0814b9675457c1
#
_entry.id   e07a24a7c92e145dfc0814b9675457c1
#
_cell.length_a   1.000
_cell.length_b   1.000
_cell.length_c   1.000
_cell.angle_alpha   90.00
_cell.angle_beta   90.00
_cell.angle_gamma   90.00
#
_symmetry.space_group_name_H-M   'P 1'
#
loop_
_entity.id
_entity.type
_entity.pdbx_description
1 polymer ?
#
loop_
_entity_poly.entity_id
_entity_poly.type
_entity_poly.pdbx_seq_one_letter_code
_entity_poly.pdbx_strand_id
1 'polypeptide(L)'
;MHPKKLLNAKQISTILYRLSYQLIEDHNDFSDTVIIAIQPRGIILAKRIIEILNNEYSDIKFGLLDVTFFRDDFRRTEKVLKANETKLDFSIENKTVVLIDDVLYTGRSIRAALDAIQSYGRPKAVQLLNLIDRRFSRELPIQPDYCGIHVDSRLNQKVKVCWRENDGEDSVYLFKNKE
;
A
#
# COMPACT_ATOMS: atom_id res chain seq x y z
N MET A 1 14.41 -14.78 -19.99
CA MET A 1 13.03 -14.41 -20.35
C MET A 1 12.80 -12.95 -19.99
N HIS A 2 12.25 -12.15 -20.88
CA HIS A 2 11.93 -10.75 -20.58
C HIS A 2 10.71 -10.68 -19.64
N PRO A 3 10.68 -9.76 -18.68
CA PRO A 3 9.52 -9.55 -17.82
C PRO A 3 8.33 -9.10 -18.67
N LYS A 4 7.12 -9.54 -18.29
CA LYS A 4 5.88 -9.08 -18.92
C LYS A 4 5.46 -7.76 -18.27
N LYS A 5 5.36 -6.68 -19.07
CA LYS A 5 4.79 -5.42 -18.58
C LYS A 5 3.27 -5.59 -18.41
N LEU A 6 2.77 -5.36 -17.22
CA LEU A 6 1.34 -5.44 -16.87
C LEU A 6 0.66 -4.08 -16.99
N LEU A 7 1.33 -3.01 -16.52
CA LEU A 7 0.83 -1.64 -16.58
C LEU A 7 1.93 -0.71 -17.10
N ASN A 8 1.54 0.27 -17.89
CA ASN A 8 2.34 1.43 -18.28
C ASN A 8 1.94 2.68 -17.48
N ALA A 9 2.68 3.78 -17.65
CA ALA A 9 2.48 5.02 -16.90
C ALA A 9 1.06 5.58 -17.06
N LYS A 10 0.49 5.57 -18.28
CA LYS A 10 -0.88 6.07 -18.52
C LYS A 10 -1.93 5.24 -17.78
N GLN A 11 -1.78 3.91 -17.80
CA GLN A 11 -2.68 3.01 -17.07
C GLN A 11 -2.59 3.20 -15.56
N ILE A 12 -1.36 3.34 -15.02
CA ILE A 12 -1.15 3.65 -13.59
C ILE A 12 -1.85 4.97 -13.24
N SER A 13 -1.62 6.04 -14.00
CA SER A 13 -2.27 7.33 -13.77
C SER A 13 -3.80 7.20 -13.74
N THR A 14 -4.39 6.51 -14.72
CA THR A 14 -5.86 6.29 -14.76
C THR A 14 -6.35 5.55 -13.51
N ILE A 15 -5.60 4.54 -13.04
CA ILE A 15 -5.95 3.78 -11.84
C ILE A 15 -5.85 4.67 -10.59
N LEU A 16 -4.81 5.52 -10.48
CA LEU A 16 -4.66 6.43 -9.34
C LEU A 16 -5.84 7.40 -9.24
N TYR A 17 -6.26 8.00 -10.36
CA TYR A 17 -7.47 8.86 -10.39
C TYR A 17 -8.70 8.09 -9.93
N ARG A 18 -8.94 6.89 -10.47
CA ARG A 18 -10.09 6.07 -10.08
C ARG A 18 -10.08 5.74 -8.58
N LEU A 19 -8.95 5.32 -8.02
CA LEU A 19 -8.82 5.00 -6.60
C LEU A 19 -9.02 6.25 -5.73
N SER A 20 -8.52 7.41 -6.15
CA SER A 20 -8.72 8.67 -5.44
C SER A 20 -10.20 9.08 -5.41
N TYR A 21 -10.92 8.94 -6.52
CA TYR A 21 -12.35 9.24 -6.56
C TYR A 21 -13.18 8.23 -5.74
N GLN A 22 -12.81 6.95 -5.72
CA GLN A 22 -13.43 5.98 -4.81
C GLN A 22 -13.27 6.39 -3.34
N LEU A 23 -12.08 6.86 -2.95
CA LEU A 23 -11.85 7.38 -1.60
C LEU A 23 -12.72 8.62 -1.31
N ILE A 24 -12.88 9.53 -2.27
CA ILE A 24 -13.75 10.70 -2.13
C ILE A 24 -15.21 10.27 -1.92
N GLU A 25 -15.70 9.34 -2.72
CA GLU A 25 -17.07 8.82 -2.62
C GLU A 25 -17.37 8.21 -1.24
N ASP A 26 -16.37 7.49 -0.66
CA ASP A 26 -16.56 6.78 0.60
C ASP A 26 -16.29 7.64 1.85
N HIS A 27 -15.40 8.64 1.73
CA HIS A 27 -14.90 9.39 2.91
C HIS A 27 -15.33 10.88 2.95
N ASN A 28 -16.03 11.36 1.93
CA ASN A 28 -16.49 12.74 1.83
C ASN A 28 -15.35 13.75 2.03
N ASP A 29 -15.33 14.45 3.17
CA ASP A 29 -14.39 15.52 3.51
C ASP A 29 -13.12 15.05 4.24
N PHE A 30 -12.94 13.75 4.45
CA PHE A 30 -11.82 13.15 5.20
C PHE A 30 -11.67 13.60 6.66
N SER A 31 -12.69 14.27 7.25
CA SER A 31 -12.63 14.76 8.64
C SER A 31 -12.42 13.62 9.64
N ASP A 32 -12.99 12.44 9.38
CA ASP A 32 -12.89 11.24 10.20
C ASP A 32 -12.01 10.15 9.60
N THR A 33 -11.24 10.49 8.57
CA THR A 33 -10.37 9.55 7.85
C THR A 33 -8.93 10.03 7.85
N VAL A 34 -8.02 9.09 8.07
CA VAL A 34 -6.58 9.32 7.96
C VAL A 34 -5.96 8.33 7.00
N ILE A 35 -4.97 8.77 6.24
CA ILE A 35 -4.26 7.95 5.26
C ILE A 35 -2.88 7.60 5.81
N ILE A 36 -2.53 6.31 5.80
CA ILE A 36 -1.26 5.81 6.33
C ILE A 36 -0.58 4.93 5.28
N ALA A 37 0.61 5.33 4.84
CA ALA A 37 1.43 4.54 3.94
C ALA A 37 2.28 3.52 4.71
N ILE A 38 2.25 2.26 4.30
CA ILE A 38 3.18 1.23 4.79
C ILE A 38 4.54 1.43 4.14
N GLN A 39 5.56 1.61 4.95
CA GLN A 39 6.92 1.84 4.49
C GLN A 39 7.62 0.53 4.10
N PRO A 40 8.56 0.57 3.14
CA PRO A 40 8.88 1.72 2.27
C PRO A 40 8.03 1.77 0.99
N ARG A 41 7.30 0.70 0.64
CA ARG A 41 6.68 0.49 -0.66
C ARG A 41 5.41 1.31 -0.91
N GLY A 42 4.60 1.51 0.11
CA GLY A 42 3.34 2.27 0.02
C GLY A 42 3.52 3.78 -0.14
N ILE A 43 4.72 4.32 0.15
CA ILE A 43 4.94 5.77 0.25
C ILE A 43 4.62 6.51 -1.05
N ILE A 44 5.16 6.06 -2.18
CA ILE A 44 5.01 6.78 -3.46
C ILE A 44 3.56 6.71 -3.93
N LEU A 45 2.93 5.53 -3.82
CA LEU A 45 1.53 5.35 -4.14
C LEU A 45 0.66 6.31 -3.32
N ALA A 46 0.86 6.34 -1.99
CA ALA A 46 0.09 7.19 -1.09
C ALA A 46 0.28 8.68 -1.41
N LYS A 47 1.52 9.14 -1.62
CA LYS A 47 1.81 10.53 -1.97
C LYS A 47 1.10 10.97 -3.24
N ARG A 48 1.10 10.13 -4.28
CA ARG A 48 0.42 10.44 -5.55
C ARG A 48 -1.11 10.47 -5.39
N ILE A 49 -1.68 9.61 -4.55
CA ILE A 49 -3.11 9.66 -4.21
C ILE A 49 -3.42 10.95 -3.45
N ILE A 50 -2.63 11.29 -2.43
CA ILE A 50 -2.79 12.54 -1.67
C ILE A 50 -2.69 13.77 -2.59
N GLU A 51 -1.76 13.77 -3.54
CA GLU A 51 -1.64 14.86 -4.52
C GLU A 51 -2.93 15.06 -5.33
N ILE A 52 -3.56 13.96 -5.75
CA ILE A 52 -4.84 14.03 -6.46
C ILE A 52 -5.95 14.52 -5.53
N LEU A 53 -6.03 13.99 -4.31
CA LEU A 53 -7.04 14.37 -3.33
C LEU A 53 -6.92 15.83 -2.90
N ASN A 54 -5.71 16.37 -2.82
CA ASN A 54 -5.46 17.77 -2.44
C ASN A 54 -5.95 18.79 -3.49
N ASN A 55 -6.38 18.36 -4.67
CA ASN A 55 -7.08 19.24 -5.61
C ASN A 55 -8.50 19.59 -5.13
N GLU A 56 -9.10 18.74 -4.30
CA GLU A 56 -10.47 18.88 -3.81
C GLU A 56 -10.52 19.20 -2.29
N TYR A 57 -9.54 18.69 -1.52
CA TYR A 57 -9.51 18.72 -0.05
C TYR A 57 -8.17 19.20 0.49
N SER A 58 -8.17 20.13 1.44
CA SER A 58 -6.95 20.83 1.89
C SER A 58 -6.30 20.29 3.17
N ASP A 59 -6.92 19.36 3.90
CA ASP A 59 -6.44 18.99 5.25
C ASP A 59 -6.45 17.48 5.51
N ILE A 60 -6.04 16.70 4.49
CA ILE A 60 -5.97 15.24 4.61
C ILE A 60 -4.80 14.86 5.52
N LYS A 61 -5.10 14.16 6.61
CA LYS A 61 -4.09 13.66 7.53
C LYS A 61 -3.36 12.48 6.89
N PHE A 62 -2.05 12.61 6.71
CA PHE A 62 -1.19 11.62 6.07
C PHE A 62 -0.01 11.25 6.96
N GLY A 63 0.22 9.95 7.12
CA GLY A 63 1.32 9.44 7.93
C GLY A 63 2.05 8.27 7.29
N LEU A 64 3.20 7.92 7.88
CA LEU A 64 4.08 6.84 7.45
C LEU A 64 4.22 5.82 8.59
N LEU A 65 3.97 4.54 8.30
CA LEU A 65 4.05 3.44 9.27
C LEU A 65 5.18 2.47 8.87
N ASP A 66 6.17 2.34 9.73
CA ASP A 66 7.15 1.26 9.60
C ASP A 66 6.64 -0.02 10.29
N VAL A 67 6.74 -1.13 9.58
CA VAL A 67 6.26 -2.44 10.06
C VAL A 67 7.40 -3.43 10.31
N THR A 68 8.65 -2.98 10.21
CA THR A 68 9.85 -3.85 10.22
C THR A 68 9.88 -4.76 11.44
N PHE A 69 9.65 -4.22 12.64
CA PHE A 69 9.70 -4.98 13.90
C PHE A 69 8.46 -5.86 14.16
N PHE A 70 7.37 -5.62 13.43
CA PHE A 70 6.12 -6.38 13.56
C PHE A 70 6.02 -7.54 12.58
N ARG A 71 6.99 -7.67 11.67
CA ARG A 71 7.06 -8.76 10.70
C ARG A 71 7.55 -10.05 11.36
N ASP A 72 6.92 -11.16 11.03
CA ASP A 72 7.27 -12.48 11.54
C ASP A 72 8.59 -13.05 10.97
N ASP A 73 9.07 -12.48 9.86
CA ASP A 73 10.38 -12.82 9.26
C ASP A 73 11.54 -11.97 9.81
N PHE A 74 11.26 -10.99 10.68
CA PHE A 74 12.27 -10.10 11.26
C PHE A 74 13.42 -10.85 11.96
N ARG A 75 13.11 -11.93 12.67
CA ARG A 75 14.09 -12.74 13.43
C ARG A 75 14.73 -13.88 12.61
N ARG A 76 14.29 -14.10 11.37
CA ARG A 76 14.73 -15.22 10.52
C ARG A 76 15.72 -14.82 9.44
N THR A 77 15.95 -13.53 9.22
CA THR A 77 16.87 -13.02 8.22
C THR A 77 18.18 -12.60 8.87
N GLU A 78 19.30 -13.13 8.39
CA GLU A 78 20.66 -12.71 8.79
C GLU A 78 20.99 -11.25 8.36
N LYS A 79 20.13 -10.64 7.54
CA LYS A 79 20.27 -9.25 7.12
C LYS A 79 19.79 -8.32 8.22
N VAL A 80 20.66 -7.41 8.63
CA VAL A 80 20.28 -6.28 9.49
C VAL A 80 19.22 -5.46 8.74
N LEU A 81 17.96 -5.60 9.15
CA LEU A 81 16.87 -4.81 8.63
C LEU A 81 16.97 -3.41 9.23
N LYS A 82 17.08 -2.39 8.37
CA LYS A 82 16.98 -0.99 8.81
C LYS A 82 15.50 -0.66 8.96
N ALA A 83 15.08 -0.37 10.20
CA ALA A 83 13.78 0.22 10.46
C ALA A 83 13.78 1.68 9.99
N ASN A 84 12.64 2.12 9.48
CA ASN A 84 12.39 3.52 9.19
C ASN A 84 11.69 4.16 10.40
N GLU A 85 11.63 5.48 10.43
CA GLU A 85 10.86 6.19 11.44
C GLU A 85 9.37 6.16 11.09
N THR A 86 8.52 5.73 12.02
CA THR A 86 7.07 5.92 11.92
C THR A 86 6.75 7.40 12.18
N LYS A 87 5.95 8.02 11.31
CA LYS A 87 5.53 9.42 11.39
C LYS A 87 4.02 9.50 11.36
N LEU A 88 3.41 9.60 12.53
CA LEU A 88 1.98 9.77 12.74
C LEU A 88 1.79 10.99 13.67
N ASP A 89 1.72 12.19 13.09
CA ASP A 89 1.61 13.46 13.83
C ASP A 89 0.14 13.81 14.17
N PHE A 90 -0.73 12.79 14.19
CA PHE A 90 -2.17 12.90 14.46
C PHE A 90 -2.66 11.67 15.20
N SER A 91 -3.82 11.82 15.89
CA SER A 91 -4.48 10.69 16.53
C SER A 91 -5.27 9.87 15.51
N ILE A 92 -5.19 8.55 15.65
CA ILE A 92 -6.01 7.58 14.90
C ILE A 92 -7.22 7.09 15.70
N GLU A 93 -7.37 7.55 16.94
CA GLU A 93 -8.44 7.13 17.84
C GLU A 93 -9.81 7.46 17.24
N ASN A 94 -10.68 6.45 17.15
CA ASN A 94 -12.02 6.53 16.55
C ASN A 94 -12.07 7.03 15.08
N LYS A 95 -10.92 7.05 14.37
CA LYS A 95 -10.85 7.41 12.95
C LYS A 95 -10.93 6.18 12.05
N THR A 96 -11.34 6.35 10.81
CA THR A 96 -11.12 5.38 9.76
C THR A 96 -9.69 5.53 9.25
N VAL A 97 -8.93 4.44 9.25
CA VAL A 97 -7.56 4.39 8.73
C VAL A 97 -7.58 3.75 7.36
N VAL A 98 -7.11 4.43 6.33
CA VAL A 98 -6.83 3.84 5.01
C VAL A 98 -5.35 3.51 4.95
N LEU A 99 -5.02 2.21 5.05
CA LEU A 99 -3.67 1.69 4.85
C LEU A 99 -3.36 1.59 3.37
N ILE A 100 -2.19 2.06 2.94
CA ILE A 100 -1.75 2.02 1.54
C ILE A 100 -0.45 1.23 1.42
N ASP A 101 -0.45 0.22 0.52
CA ASP A 101 0.74 -0.51 0.09
C ASP A 101 0.68 -0.75 -1.43
N ASP A 102 1.83 -0.96 -2.10
CA ASP A 102 1.86 -1.10 -3.56
C ASP A 102 1.33 -2.46 -4.04
N VAL A 103 1.70 -3.55 -3.37
CA VAL A 103 1.36 -4.92 -3.77
C VAL A 103 0.88 -5.75 -2.60
N LEU A 104 -0.37 -6.15 -2.63
CA LEU A 104 -0.89 -7.15 -1.71
C LEU A 104 -0.52 -8.56 -2.23
N TYR A 105 0.28 -9.30 -1.46
CA TYR A 105 0.73 -10.64 -1.79
C TYR A 105 0.17 -11.67 -0.80
N THR A 106 0.92 -12.05 0.22
CA THR A 106 0.49 -13.05 1.22
C THR A 106 -0.42 -12.46 2.30
N GLY A 107 -0.38 -11.14 2.51
CA GLY A 107 -1.06 -10.43 3.59
C GLY A 107 -0.19 -10.21 4.84
N ARG A 108 1.03 -10.77 4.91
CA ARG A 108 1.89 -10.68 6.11
C ARG A 108 2.29 -9.25 6.45
N SER A 109 2.58 -8.40 5.45
CA SER A 109 2.88 -6.97 5.70
C SER A 109 1.68 -6.24 6.27
N ILE A 110 0.48 -6.55 5.80
CA ILE A 110 -0.75 -5.93 6.31
C ILE A 110 -1.04 -6.40 7.74
N ARG A 111 -0.86 -7.68 8.05
CA ARG A 111 -0.95 -8.17 9.43
C ARG A 111 0.00 -7.40 10.35
N ALA A 112 1.27 -7.25 9.93
CA ALA A 112 2.25 -6.49 10.70
C ALA A 112 1.83 -5.02 10.87
N ALA A 113 1.20 -4.41 9.86
CA ALA A 113 0.68 -3.06 9.95
C ALA A 113 -0.50 -2.96 10.94
N LEU A 114 -1.40 -3.95 10.94
CA LEU A 114 -2.50 -4.01 11.90
C LEU A 114 -2.00 -4.16 13.35
N ASP A 115 -0.94 -4.95 13.57
CA ASP A 115 -0.30 -5.09 14.87
C ASP A 115 0.36 -3.76 15.29
N ALA A 116 1.09 -3.10 14.37
CA ALA A 116 1.79 -1.86 14.63
C ALA A 116 0.84 -0.69 14.97
N ILE A 117 -0.27 -0.56 14.25
CA ILE A 117 -1.27 0.50 14.45
C ILE A 117 -1.81 0.51 15.87
N GLN A 118 -1.99 -0.64 16.51
CA GLN A 118 -2.51 -0.73 17.88
C GLN A 118 -1.68 0.05 18.91
N SER A 119 -0.40 0.27 18.62
CA SER A 119 0.48 1.08 19.48
C SER A 119 0.19 2.58 19.40
N TYR A 120 -0.59 3.03 18.42
CA TYR A 120 -0.88 4.45 18.16
C TYR A 120 -2.33 4.85 18.46
N GLY A 121 -3.18 3.91 18.83
CA GLY A 121 -4.56 4.14 19.18
C GLY A 121 -5.50 3.05 18.63
N ARG A 122 -6.80 3.21 18.89
CA ARG A 122 -7.84 2.31 18.43
C ARG A 122 -8.66 2.95 17.30
N PRO A 123 -8.39 2.62 16.04
CA PRO A 123 -9.18 3.10 14.91
C PRO A 123 -10.62 2.55 14.97
N LYS A 124 -11.58 3.31 14.45
CA LYS A 124 -12.96 2.87 14.24
C LYS A 124 -13.03 1.74 13.20
N ALA A 125 -12.26 1.89 12.14
CA ALA A 125 -12.13 0.92 11.05
C ALA A 125 -10.74 1.02 10.40
N VAL A 126 -10.28 -0.06 9.78
CA VAL A 126 -9.08 -0.07 8.95
C VAL A 126 -9.46 -0.62 7.59
N GLN A 127 -9.20 0.15 6.55
CA GLN A 127 -9.40 -0.19 5.15
C GLN A 127 -8.05 -0.30 4.45
N LEU A 128 -7.99 -1.10 3.40
CA LEU A 128 -6.76 -1.38 2.68
C LEU A 128 -6.87 -0.94 1.22
N LEU A 129 -5.89 -0.14 0.78
CA LEU A 129 -5.74 0.26 -0.61
C LEU A 129 -4.43 -0.30 -1.18
N ASN A 130 -4.54 -1.02 -2.31
CA ASN A 130 -3.38 -1.52 -3.04
C ASN A 130 -3.48 -1.19 -4.55
N LEU A 131 -2.32 -0.91 -5.16
CA LEU A 131 -2.25 -0.80 -6.62
C LEU A 131 -2.44 -2.17 -7.28
N ILE A 132 -1.81 -3.19 -6.72
CA ILE A 132 -1.84 -4.57 -7.23
C ILE A 132 -2.30 -5.53 -6.14
N ASP A 133 -3.35 -6.29 -6.41
CA ASP A 133 -3.70 -7.47 -5.64
C ASP A 133 -3.30 -8.75 -6.39
N ARG A 134 -2.35 -9.50 -5.83
CA ARG A 134 -1.93 -10.81 -6.36
C ARG A 134 -2.86 -11.88 -5.83
N ARG A 135 -3.83 -12.30 -6.65
CA ARG A 135 -4.73 -13.40 -6.30
C ARG A 135 -3.98 -14.74 -6.25
N PHE A 136 -4.56 -15.71 -5.57
CA PHE A 136 -4.07 -17.10 -5.40
C PHE A 136 -2.76 -17.27 -4.62
N SER A 137 -2.27 -16.23 -3.98
CA SER A 137 -1.04 -16.28 -3.18
C SER A 137 -1.26 -15.86 -1.72
N ARG A 138 -2.52 -15.79 -1.29
CA ARG A 138 -2.89 -15.32 0.04
C ARG A 138 -2.59 -16.37 1.10
N GLU A 139 -1.93 -15.99 2.19
CA GLU A 139 -1.69 -16.83 3.36
C GLU A 139 -2.55 -16.42 4.55
N LEU A 140 -3.09 -15.22 4.54
CA LEU A 140 -3.96 -14.67 5.57
C LEU A 140 -5.26 -14.16 4.94
N PRO A 141 -6.42 -14.18 5.65
CA PRO A 141 -7.72 -13.78 5.13
C PRO A 141 -7.85 -12.26 5.02
N ILE A 142 -7.00 -11.64 4.21
CA ILE A 142 -6.92 -10.19 3.99
C ILE A 142 -7.28 -9.89 2.54
N GLN A 143 -8.17 -8.93 2.35
CA GLN A 143 -8.59 -8.43 1.04
C GLN A 143 -8.48 -6.90 1.02
N PRO A 144 -8.20 -6.29 -0.15
CA PRO A 144 -8.21 -4.84 -0.26
C PRO A 144 -9.66 -4.34 -0.40
N ASP A 145 -9.96 -3.20 0.23
CA ASP A 145 -11.20 -2.44 -0.01
C ASP A 145 -11.10 -1.66 -1.32
N TYR A 146 -9.91 -1.13 -1.61
CA TYR A 146 -9.61 -0.40 -2.84
C TYR A 146 -8.49 -1.11 -3.59
N CYS A 147 -8.76 -1.58 -4.80
CA CYS A 147 -7.80 -2.32 -5.60
C CYS A 147 -7.60 -1.66 -6.97
N GLY A 148 -6.34 -1.41 -7.33
CA GLY A 148 -6.00 -0.93 -8.66
C GLY A 148 -6.32 -1.97 -9.72
N ILE A 149 -5.62 -3.09 -9.70
CA ILE A 149 -5.91 -4.27 -10.53
C ILE A 149 -5.63 -5.57 -9.78
N HIS A 150 -6.37 -6.60 -10.15
CA HIS A 150 -6.05 -7.97 -9.75
C HIS A 150 -5.10 -8.63 -10.74
N VAL A 151 -4.12 -9.37 -10.21
CA VAL A 151 -3.14 -10.11 -11.02
C VAL A 151 -3.14 -11.57 -10.60
N ASP A 152 -3.50 -12.43 -11.54
CA ASP A 152 -3.43 -13.88 -11.34
C ASP A 152 -1.98 -14.31 -11.53
N SER A 153 -1.25 -14.38 -10.41
CA SER A 153 0.15 -14.77 -10.40
C SER A 153 0.36 -16.07 -9.63
N ARG A 154 1.22 -16.93 -10.18
CA ARG A 154 1.65 -18.16 -9.50
C ARG A 154 2.71 -17.87 -8.43
N LEU A 155 2.93 -18.83 -7.51
CA LEU A 155 3.91 -18.67 -6.42
C LEU A 155 5.34 -18.38 -6.92
N ASN A 156 5.73 -18.96 -8.06
CA ASN A 156 7.04 -18.75 -8.68
C ASN A 156 7.14 -17.47 -9.53
N GLN A 157 6.16 -16.59 -9.49
CA GLN A 157 6.15 -15.32 -10.20
C GLN A 157 6.29 -14.18 -9.20
N LYS A 158 6.93 -13.07 -9.63
CA LYS A 158 7.09 -11.85 -8.82
C LYS A 158 6.49 -10.67 -9.56
N VAL A 159 5.68 -9.89 -8.87
CA VAL A 159 5.22 -8.58 -9.36
C VAL A 159 6.15 -7.51 -8.81
N LYS A 160 6.61 -6.59 -9.66
CA LYS A 160 7.39 -5.41 -9.28
C LYS A 160 6.67 -4.17 -9.80
N VAL A 161 6.36 -3.27 -8.88
CA VAL A 161 5.96 -1.90 -9.20
C VAL A 161 7.23 -1.06 -9.31
N CYS A 162 7.35 -0.33 -10.40
CA CYS A 162 8.42 0.63 -10.65
C CYS A 162 7.81 2.03 -10.65
N TRP A 163 8.47 2.94 -9.96
CA TRP A 163 8.08 4.33 -9.87
C TRP A 163 9.16 5.23 -10.47
N ARG A 164 8.75 6.28 -11.19
CA ARG A 164 9.69 7.21 -11.82
C ARG A 164 10.71 7.75 -10.83
N GLU A 165 10.31 8.01 -9.59
CA GLU A 165 11.14 8.56 -8.53
C GLU A 165 12.33 7.67 -8.16
N ASN A 166 12.17 6.35 -8.28
CA ASN A 166 13.17 5.36 -7.84
C ASN A 166 13.74 4.54 -9.00
N ASP A 167 12.92 4.24 -10.03
CA ASP A 167 13.25 3.31 -11.10
C ASP A 167 13.34 4.00 -12.48
N GLY A 168 13.05 5.31 -12.57
CA GLY A 168 13.11 6.10 -13.81
C GLY A 168 11.87 5.98 -14.71
N GLU A 169 10.95 5.05 -14.43
CA GLU A 169 9.69 4.89 -15.15
C GLU A 169 8.55 4.47 -14.22
N ASP A 170 7.32 4.78 -14.62
CA ASP A 170 6.11 4.24 -14.00
C ASP A 170 5.66 3.01 -14.75
N SER A 171 5.75 1.86 -14.13
CA SER A 171 5.37 0.59 -14.76
C SER A 171 5.15 -0.52 -13.73
N VAL A 172 4.43 -1.56 -14.12
CA VAL A 172 4.31 -2.80 -13.34
C VAL A 172 4.74 -3.96 -14.20
N TYR A 173 5.61 -4.79 -13.65
CA TYR A 173 6.15 -5.97 -14.32
C TYR A 173 5.83 -7.26 -13.58
N LEU A 174 5.56 -8.32 -14.36
CA LEU A 174 5.49 -9.69 -13.90
C LEU A 174 6.76 -10.45 -14.35
N PHE A 175 7.52 -10.90 -13.38
CA PHE A 175 8.70 -11.74 -13.59
C PHE A 175 8.34 -13.19 -13.37
N LYS A 176 8.85 -14.08 -14.21
CA LYS A 176 8.89 -15.52 -13.94
C LYS A 176 10.23 -15.84 -13.29
N ASN A 177 10.23 -16.40 -12.09
CA ASN A 177 11.46 -16.96 -11.55
C ASN A 177 11.88 -18.13 -12.42
N LYS A 178 13.18 -18.25 -12.69
CA LYS A 178 13.75 -19.49 -13.27
C LYS A 178 13.55 -20.59 -12.22
N GLU A 179 13.05 -21.72 -12.65
CA GLU A 179 13.14 -22.97 -11.90
C GLU A 179 14.59 -23.31 -11.63
#